data_f468ea928c67466350774d232c5eecc1
#
_entry.id   f468ea928c67466350774d232c5eecc1
#
_cell.length_a   1.000
_cell.length_b   1.000
_cell.length_c   1.000
_cell.angle_alpha   90.00
_cell.angle_beta   90.00
_cell.angle_gamma   90.00
#
_symmetry.space_group_name_H-M   'P 1'
#
loop_
_entity.id
_entity.type
_entity.pdbx_description
1 polymer ?
#
loop_
_entity_poly.entity_id
_entity_poly.type
_entity_poly.pdbx_seq_one_letter_code
_entity_poly.pdbx_strand_id
1 'polypeptide(L)'
;GMARTFQNIRLWKSMTVFDNVLIAKHLRRSSNMFTAMFRLNAREEARQRAEVLELLRVVGLEDVKDELATSLPYGKQRRLEIARALATDPTLLLLDEPAAGMNPQETLELAEFIREIREKFHKTVLLIEHHMDLVMDIADRIYVLDFGELIAQGTPAEIQNNERVIDAYLGVAEDAED
;
A
#
# COMPACT_ATOMS: atom_id res chain seq x y z
N GLY A 1 -3.19 12.85 7.95
CA GLY A 1 -3.70 11.68 8.64
C GLY A 1 -2.92 10.41 8.30
N MET A 2 -3.38 9.28 8.83
CA MET A 2 -2.74 7.97 8.66
C MET A 2 -3.72 7.02 7.99
N ALA A 3 -3.25 6.21 7.03
CA ALA A 3 -4.00 5.11 6.46
C ALA A 3 -3.19 3.81 6.56
N ARG A 4 -3.85 2.69 6.75
CA ARG A 4 -3.24 1.37 6.87
C ARG A 4 -3.91 0.39 5.93
N THR A 5 -3.12 -0.41 5.22
CA THR A 5 -3.56 -1.64 4.60
C THR A 5 -3.44 -2.80 5.61
N PHE A 6 -4.01 -3.93 5.30
CA PHE A 6 -3.95 -5.10 6.16
C PHE A 6 -3.33 -6.27 5.41
N GLN A 7 -2.74 -7.23 6.12
CA GLN A 7 -2.20 -8.46 5.55
C GLN A 7 -3.24 -9.18 4.66
N ASN A 8 -4.48 -9.33 5.16
CA ASN A 8 -5.60 -9.83 4.36
C ASN A 8 -6.28 -8.68 3.61
N ILE A 9 -6.33 -8.76 2.28
CA ILE A 9 -6.96 -7.75 1.42
C ILE A 9 -8.43 -7.56 1.82
N ARG A 10 -8.78 -6.30 2.14
CA ARG A 10 -10.14 -5.91 2.55
C ARG A 10 -10.78 -5.01 1.50
N LEU A 11 -11.32 -5.62 0.44
CA LEU A 11 -12.07 -4.93 -0.60
C LEU A 11 -13.58 -5.13 -0.44
N TRP A 12 -14.37 -4.17 -0.94
CA TRP A 12 -15.80 -4.33 -1.09
C TRP A 12 -16.07 -5.22 -2.30
N LYS A 13 -16.33 -6.51 -2.03
CA LYS A 13 -16.36 -7.58 -3.04
C LYS A 13 -17.43 -7.40 -4.11
N SER A 14 -18.56 -6.79 -3.77
CA SER A 14 -19.69 -6.53 -4.66
C SER A 14 -19.59 -5.21 -5.42
N MET A 15 -18.52 -4.47 -5.26
CA MET A 15 -18.32 -3.16 -5.88
C MET A 15 -17.26 -3.22 -6.96
N THR A 16 -17.36 -2.28 -7.91
CA THR A 16 -16.34 -2.10 -8.93
C THR A 16 -15.03 -1.57 -8.33
N VAL A 17 -13.97 -1.64 -9.09
CA VAL A 17 -12.67 -1.02 -8.77
C VAL A 17 -12.85 0.46 -8.47
N PHE A 18 -13.58 1.17 -9.35
CA PHE A 18 -13.88 2.59 -9.20
C PHE A 18 -14.65 2.90 -7.90
N ASP A 19 -15.71 2.15 -7.61
CA ASP A 19 -16.54 2.40 -6.44
C ASP A 19 -15.79 2.12 -5.13
N ASN A 20 -14.90 1.12 -5.12
CA ASN A 20 -14.02 0.85 -3.97
C ASN A 20 -13.17 2.06 -3.59
N VAL A 21 -12.63 2.78 -4.57
CA VAL A 21 -11.82 3.97 -4.34
C VAL A 21 -12.68 5.19 -4.02
N LEU A 22 -13.81 5.36 -4.72
CA LEU A 22 -14.73 6.48 -4.53
C LEU A 22 -15.29 6.54 -3.11
N ILE A 23 -15.68 5.39 -2.53
CA ILE A 23 -16.16 5.33 -1.13
C ILE A 23 -15.09 5.83 -0.15
N ALA A 24 -13.83 5.45 -0.34
CA ALA A 24 -12.75 5.92 0.52
C ALA A 24 -12.55 7.45 0.40
N LYS A 25 -12.75 8.00 -0.80
CA LYS A 25 -12.68 9.45 -1.04
C LYS A 25 -13.80 10.21 -0.31
N HIS A 26 -14.98 9.61 -0.19
CA HIS A 26 -16.12 10.22 0.52
C HIS A 26 -15.87 10.45 2.02
N LEU A 27 -14.95 9.76 2.66
CA LEU A 27 -14.58 9.99 4.06
C LEU A 27 -14.05 11.40 4.32
N ARG A 28 -13.58 12.09 3.27
CA ARG A 28 -13.11 13.49 3.34
C ARG A 28 -14.14 14.53 2.93
N ARG A 29 -15.38 14.12 2.73
CA ARG A 29 -16.44 15.04 2.33
C ARG A 29 -16.82 15.97 3.47
N SER A 30 -16.59 17.27 3.30
CA SER A 30 -17.02 18.33 4.23
C SER A 30 -18.46 18.80 3.94
N SER A 31 -19.37 17.88 3.58
CA SER A 31 -20.74 18.28 3.28
C SER A 31 -21.59 18.38 4.53
N ASN A 32 -22.05 19.59 4.86
CA ASN A 32 -23.10 19.81 5.85
C ASN A 32 -24.47 19.41 5.26
N MET A 33 -25.41 19.01 6.13
CA MET A 33 -26.77 18.58 5.75
C MET A 33 -27.48 19.60 4.84
N PHE A 34 -27.20 20.89 4.98
CA PHE A 34 -27.72 21.97 4.16
C PHE A 34 -27.21 21.99 2.72
N THR A 35 -25.92 21.64 2.49
CA THR A 35 -25.34 21.58 1.14
C THR A 35 -25.82 20.36 0.36
N ALA A 36 -26.15 19.26 1.06
CA ALA A 36 -26.77 18.08 0.46
C ALA A 36 -28.17 18.36 -0.07
N MET A 37 -28.94 19.18 0.63
CA MET A 37 -30.33 19.51 0.30
C MET A 37 -30.47 20.39 -0.95
N PHE A 38 -29.48 21.24 -1.27
CA PHE A 38 -29.53 22.21 -2.37
C PHE A 38 -28.78 21.80 -3.66
N ARG A 39 -28.46 20.51 -3.88
CA ARG A 39 -27.72 20.04 -5.07
C ARG A 39 -26.38 20.76 -5.36
N LEU A 40 -25.83 21.48 -4.39
CA LEU A 40 -24.50 22.13 -4.51
C LEU A 40 -23.36 21.11 -4.59
N ASN A 41 -23.68 19.83 -4.36
CA ASN A 41 -22.72 18.73 -4.33
C ASN A 41 -22.31 18.19 -5.71
N ALA A 42 -23.01 18.55 -6.80
CA ALA A 42 -22.71 17.98 -8.13
C ALA A 42 -21.28 18.31 -8.61
N ARG A 43 -20.80 19.52 -8.32
CA ARG A 43 -19.43 19.93 -8.67
C ARG A 43 -18.39 19.20 -7.83
N GLU A 44 -18.65 19.02 -6.55
CA GLU A 44 -17.77 18.28 -5.65
C GLU A 44 -17.72 16.81 -6.01
N GLU A 45 -18.87 16.20 -6.33
CA GLU A 45 -18.94 14.81 -6.79
C GLU A 45 -18.20 14.62 -8.11
N ALA A 46 -18.37 15.52 -9.08
CA ALA A 46 -17.65 15.47 -10.34
C ALA A 46 -16.13 15.60 -10.13
N ARG A 47 -15.69 16.46 -9.21
CA ARG A 47 -14.28 16.60 -8.83
C ARG A 47 -13.74 15.31 -8.22
N GLN A 48 -14.45 14.72 -7.25
CA GLN A 48 -14.03 13.47 -6.60
C GLN A 48 -13.94 12.31 -7.60
N ARG A 49 -14.89 12.21 -8.53
CA ARG A 49 -14.85 11.22 -9.61
C ARG A 49 -13.62 11.40 -10.51
N ALA A 50 -13.29 12.64 -10.87
CA ALA A 50 -12.09 12.94 -11.66
C ALA A 50 -10.79 12.59 -10.90
N GLU A 51 -10.72 12.92 -9.60
CA GLU A 51 -9.59 12.58 -8.75
C GLU A 51 -9.43 11.06 -8.59
N VAL A 52 -10.53 10.30 -8.50
CA VAL A 52 -10.51 8.83 -8.46
C VAL A 52 -9.99 8.25 -9.77
N LEU A 53 -10.45 8.75 -10.93
CA LEU A 53 -9.96 8.30 -12.22
C LEU A 53 -8.45 8.56 -12.38
N GLU A 54 -8.00 9.74 -11.97
CA GLU A 54 -6.56 10.07 -12.00
C GLU A 54 -5.76 9.15 -11.08
N LEU A 55 -6.27 8.87 -9.87
CA LEU A 55 -5.63 7.93 -8.95
C LEU A 55 -5.57 6.52 -9.56
N LEU A 56 -6.66 6.03 -10.15
CA LEU A 56 -6.71 4.72 -10.80
C LEU A 56 -5.72 4.63 -11.97
N ARG A 57 -5.57 5.72 -12.74
CA ARG A 57 -4.58 5.80 -13.81
C ARG A 57 -3.15 5.69 -13.27
N VAL A 58 -2.85 6.43 -12.20
CA VAL A 58 -1.51 6.40 -11.57
C VAL A 58 -1.17 5.02 -11.03
N VAL A 59 -2.16 4.30 -10.44
CA VAL A 59 -1.92 2.97 -9.88
C VAL A 59 -2.08 1.84 -10.92
N GLY A 60 -2.32 2.16 -12.19
CA GLY A 60 -2.43 1.19 -13.28
C GLY A 60 -3.68 0.32 -13.24
N LEU A 61 -4.83 0.89 -12.79
CA LEU A 61 -6.12 0.21 -12.69
C LEU A 61 -7.25 0.87 -13.49
N GLU A 62 -6.93 1.86 -14.35
CA GLU A 62 -7.94 2.59 -15.12
C GLU A 62 -8.67 1.69 -16.12
N ASP A 63 -7.95 0.77 -16.75
CA ASP A 63 -8.45 -0.19 -17.74
C ASP A 63 -9.50 -1.15 -17.18
N VAL A 64 -9.43 -1.44 -15.87
CA VAL A 64 -10.31 -2.37 -15.15
C VAL A 64 -11.25 -1.67 -14.17
N LYS A 65 -11.41 -0.35 -14.26
CA LYS A 65 -12.19 0.46 -13.31
C LYS A 65 -13.64 0.02 -13.11
N ASP A 66 -14.26 -0.53 -14.15
CA ASP A 66 -15.67 -0.97 -14.17
C ASP A 66 -15.83 -2.46 -13.80
N GLU A 67 -14.71 -3.19 -13.61
CA GLU A 67 -14.74 -4.59 -13.18
C GLU A 67 -15.00 -4.70 -11.67
N LEU A 68 -15.55 -5.85 -11.26
CA LEU A 68 -15.69 -6.16 -9.83
C LEU A 68 -14.30 -6.34 -9.21
N ALA A 69 -14.12 -5.85 -8.00
CA ALA A 69 -12.84 -5.97 -7.28
C ALA A 69 -12.38 -7.44 -7.14
N THR A 70 -13.32 -8.38 -7.07
CA THR A 70 -13.05 -9.82 -6.95
C THR A 70 -12.61 -10.50 -8.23
N SER A 71 -12.87 -9.91 -9.41
CA SER A 71 -12.44 -10.46 -10.70
C SER A 71 -10.96 -10.19 -10.99
N LEU A 72 -10.35 -9.28 -10.25
CA LEU A 72 -8.96 -8.91 -10.47
C LEU A 72 -7.99 -10.00 -10.00
N PRO A 73 -6.84 -10.17 -10.70
CA PRO A 73 -5.70 -10.92 -10.18
C PRO A 73 -5.22 -10.36 -8.83
N TYR A 74 -4.60 -11.21 -8.00
CA TYR A 74 -4.21 -10.85 -6.63
C TYR A 74 -3.35 -9.58 -6.56
N GLY A 75 -2.35 -9.42 -7.41
CA GLY A 75 -1.50 -8.21 -7.46
C GLY A 75 -2.30 -6.93 -7.75
N LYS A 76 -3.28 -6.99 -8.68
CA LYS A 76 -4.19 -5.86 -8.94
C LYS A 76 -5.13 -5.58 -7.76
N GLN A 77 -5.59 -6.61 -7.03
CA GLN A 77 -6.38 -6.42 -5.81
C GLN A 77 -5.56 -5.71 -4.72
N ARG A 78 -4.27 -6.04 -4.56
CA ARG A 78 -3.37 -5.36 -3.63
C ARG A 78 -3.15 -3.90 -4.03
N ARG A 79 -2.91 -3.62 -5.32
CA ARG A 79 -2.83 -2.23 -5.83
C ARG A 79 -4.12 -1.45 -5.56
N LEU A 80 -5.29 -2.08 -5.70
CA LEU A 80 -6.58 -1.44 -5.39
C LEU A 80 -6.73 -1.13 -3.90
N GLU A 81 -6.30 -2.02 -3.01
CA GLU A 81 -6.32 -1.78 -1.56
C GLU A 81 -5.44 -0.57 -1.19
N ILE A 82 -4.24 -0.48 -1.76
CA ILE A 82 -3.35 0.67 -1.58
C ILE A 82 -3.97 1.95 -2.16
N ALA A 83 -4.58 1.88 -3.35
CA ALA A 83 -5.30 3.02 -3.95
C ALA A 83 -6.43 3.54 -3.04
N ARG A 84 -7.19 2.65 -2.39
CA ARG A 84 -8.20 3.04 -1.40
C ARG A 84 -7.60 3.78 -0.21
N ALA A 85 -6.47 3.30 0.29
CA ALA A 85 -5.76 3.99 1.37
C ALA A 85 -5.29 5.38 0.92
N LEU A 86 -4.70 5.49 -0.26
CA LEU A 86 -4.26 6.76 -0.86
C LEU A 86 -5.41 7.74 -1.11
N ALA A 87 -6.61 7.25 -1.49
CA ALA A 87 -7.79 8.09 -1.72
C ALA A 87 -8.21 8.89 -0.48
N THR A 88 -7.84 8.44 0.72
CA THR A 88 -8.05 9.20 1.96
C THR A 88 -7.00 10.29 2.17
N ASP A 89 -6.06 10.47 1.22
CA ASP A 89 -4.95 11.44 1.23
C ASP A 89 -4.21 11.46 2.58
N PRO A 90 -3.62 10.34 3.00
CA PRO A 90 -2.87 10.26 4.25
C PRO A 90 -1.53 10.98 4.13
N THR A 91 -0.95 11.42 5.24
CA THR A 91 0.45 11.83 5.31
C THR A 91 1.37 10.64 5.53
N LEU A 92 0.88 9.60 6.22
CA LEU A 92 1.58 8.36 6.50
C LEU A 92 0.75 7.17 6.00
N LEU A 93 1.34 6.37 5.12
CA LEU A 93 0.79 5.12 4.62
C LEU A 93 1.49 3.95 5.32
N LEU A 94 0.71 3.11 6.01
CA LEU A 94 1.17 1.89 6.65
C LEU A 94 0.84 0.71 5.75
N LEU A 95 1.85 -0.03 5.32
CA LEU A 95 1.73 -1.24 4.52
C LEU A 95 2.15 -2.44 5.38
N ASP A 96 1.20 -3.34 5.62
CA ASP A 96 1.39 -4.50 6.48
C ASP A 96 1.49 -5.76 5.60
N GLU A 97 2.70 -6.31 5.48
CA GLU A 97 3.08 -7.46 4.64
C GLU A 97 2.44 -7.42 3.24
N PRO A 98 2.65 -6.34 2.46
CA PRO A 98 1.97 -6.19 1.18
C PRO A 98 2.39 -7.22 0.13
N ALA A 99 3.57 -7.84 0.26
CA ALA A 99 4.07 -8.88 -0.64
C ALA A 99 3.65 -10.31 -0.24
N ALA A 100 2.89 -10.48 0.85
CA ALA A 100 2.49 -11.82 1.30
C ALA A 100 1.73 -12.59 0.20
N GLY A 101 2.22 -13.79 -0.14
CA GLY A 101 1.63 -14.65 -1.17
C GLY A 101 1.94 -14.28 -2.62
N MET A 102 2.84 -13.34 -2.85
CA MET A 102 3.32 -12.96 -4.18
C MET A 102 4.52 -13.82 -4.61
N ASN A 103 4.63 -14.06 -5.91
CA ASN A 103 5.85 -14.63 -6.49
C ASN A 103 6.95 -13.56 -6.61
N PRO A 104 8.24 -13.94 -6.89
CA PRO A 104 9.34 -12.96 -6.96
C PRO A 104 9.12 -11.84 -7.97
N GLN A 105 8.51 -12.12 -9.12
CA GLN A 105 8.22 -11.13 -10.15
C GLN A 105 7.16 -10.12 -9.67
N GLU A 106 6.09 -10.60 -9.05
CA GLU A 106 5.04 -9.75 -8.47
C GLU A 106 5.58 -8.89 -7.33
N THR A 107 6.54 -9.41 -6.54
CA THR A 107 7.21 -8.66 -5.47
C THR A 107 8.03 -7.50 -6.03
N LEU A 108 8.77 -7.71 -7.12
CA LEU A 108 9.50 -6.65 -7.82
C LEU A 108 8.56 -5.56 -8.36
N GLU A 109 7.47 -5.97 -9.02
CA GLU A 109 6.46 -5.04 -9.52
C GLU A 109 5.79 -4.24 -8.39
N LEU A 110 5.61 -4.86 -7.21
CA LEU A 110 5.11 -4.19 -6.02
C LEU A 110 6.15 -3.18 -5.48
N ALA A 111 7.43 -3.54 -5.47
CA ALA A 111 8.51 -2.65 -5.05
C ALA A 111 8.54 -1.35 -5.90
N GLU A 112 8.52 -1.51 -7.22
CA GLU A 112 8.46 -0.39 -8.16
C GLU A 112 7.20 0.46 -7.93
N PHE A 113 6.06 -0.18 -7.76
CA PHE A 113 4.79 0.50 -7.48
C PHE A 113 4.83 1.31 -6.18
N ILE A 114 5.36 0.76 -5.08
CA ILE A 114 5.50 1.49 -3.81
C ILE A 114 6.43 2.70 -3.99
N ARG A 115 7.51 2.55 -4.74
CA ARG A 115 8.45 3.63 -5.04
C ARG A 115 7.77 4.76 -5.84
N GLU A 116 7.02 4.39 -6.89
CA GLU A 116 6.27 5.34 -7.70
C GLU A 116 5.22 6.13 -6.89
N ILE A 117 4.42 5.46 -6.05
CA ILE A 117 3.40 6.15 -5.24
C ILE A 117 4.03 7.05 -4.19
N ARG A 118 5.15 6.64 -3.59
CA ARG A 118 5.91 7.47 -2.63
C ARG A 118 6.34 8.79 -3.29
N GLU A 119 6.92 8.71 -4.47
CA GLU A 119 7.40 9.87 -5.22
C GLU A 119 6.26 10.76 -5.72
N LYS A 120 5.27 10.17 -6.41
CA LYS A 120 4.16 10.92 -7.02
C LYS A 120 3.28 11.62 -6.01
N PHE A 121 3.01 10.97 -4.87
CA PHE A 121 2.11 11.50 -3.84
C PHE A 121 2.84 12.14 -2.66
N HIS A 122 4.17 12.15 -2.65
CA HIS A 122 5.00 12.69 -1.57
C HIS A 122 4.57 12.17 -0.19
N LYS A 123 4.40 10.85 -0.08
CA LYS A 123 3.94 10.20 1.16
C LYS A 123 5.11 9.58 1.91
N THR A 124 5.00 9.62 3.25
CA THR A 124 5.80 8.75 4.09
C THR A 124 5.17 7.36 4.09
N VAL A 125 5.97 6.34 3.83
CA VAL A 125 5.54 4.94 3.86
C VAL A 125 6.24 4.23 5.01
N LEU A 126 5.48 3.59 5.88
CA LEU A 126 5.99 2.63 6.85
C LEU A 126 5.59 1.23 6.37
N LEU A 127 6.59 0.41 6.08
CA LEU A 127 6.44 -0.95 5.58
C LEU A 127 6.78 -1.94 6.68
N ILE A 128 5.91 -2.92 6.93
CA ILE A 128 6.20 -4.11 7.73
C ILE A 128 6.35 -5.25 6.74
N GLU A 129 7.52 -5.86 6.71
CA GLU A 129 7.84 -6.95 5.77
C GLU A 129 8.91 -7.87 6.33
N HIS A 130 8.92 -9.11 5.86
CA HIS A 130 9.95 -10.10 6.11
C HIS A 130 10.69 -10.54 4.83
N HIS A 131 10.27 -10.06 3.65
CA HIS A 131 10.97 -10.25 2.39
C HIS A 131 12.14 -9.26 2.29
N MET A 132 13.34 -9.72 2.68
CA MET A 132 14.52 -8.86 2.79
C MET A 132 14.87 -8.15 1.48
N ASP A 133 14.77 -8.83 0.33
CA ASP A 133 15.07 -8.26 -0.98
C ASP A 133 14.19 -7.03 -1.26
N LEU A 134 12.88 -7.12 -0.98
CA LEU A 134 11.96 -5.99 -1.12
C LEU A 134 12.34 -4.84 -0.20
N VAL A 135 12.59 -5.14 1.09
CA VAL A 135 12.92 -4.11 2.08
C VAL A 135 14.22 -3.40 1.75
N MET A 136 15.27 -4.15 1.39
CA MET A 136 16.58 -3.59 1.03
C MET A 136 16.52 -2.71 -0.23
N ASP A 137 15.62 -3.03 -1.16
CA ASP A 137 15.46 -2.31 -2.43
C ASP A 137 14.77 -0.95 -2.26
N ILE A 138 13.75 -0.84 -1.38
CA ILE A 138 12.91 0.36 -1.34
C ILE A 138 13.02 1.21 -0.07
N ALA A 139 13.60 0.69 1.01
CA ALA A 139 13.65 1.40 2.28
C ALA A 139 14.79 2.44 2.33
N ASP A 140 14.49 3.62 2.89
CA ASP A 140 15.52 4.61 3.23
C ASP A 140 16.15 4.29 4.60
N ARG A 141 15.36 3.71 5.51
CA ARG A 141 15.76 3.31 6.86
C ARG A 141 15.01 2.07 7.31
N ILE A 142 15.71 1.16 7.97
CA ILE A 142 15.21 -0.11 8.44
C ILE A 142 15.34 -0.18 9.97
N TYR A 143 14.31 -0.74 10.60
CA TYR A 143 14.28 -1.14 12.01
C TYR A 143 14.06 -2.64 12.06
N VAL A 144 15.03 -3.37 12.61
CA VAL A 144 14.99 -4.84 12.68
C VAL A 144 14.49 -5.24 14.06
N LEU A 145 13.39 -6.00 14.08
CA LEU A 145 12.80 -6.54 15.30
C LEU A 145 13.01 -8.04 15.35
N ASP A 146 13.44 -8.54 16.50
CA ASP A 146 13.53 -9.97 16.79
C ASP A 146 12.85 -10.24 18.14
N PHE A 147 11.90 -11.17 18.20
CA PHE A 147 11.05 -11.46 19.36
C PHE A 147 10.47 -10.21 20.06
N GLY A 148 10.18 -9.14 19.30
CA GLY A 148 9.61 -7.89 19.81
C GLY A 148 10.65 -6.90 20.34
N GLU A 149 11.93 -7.21 20.31
CA GLU A 149 13.03 -6.32 20.66
C GLU A 149 13.67 -5.70 19.41
N LEU A 150 14.04 -4.43 19.50
CA LEU A 150 14.78 -3.74 18.44
C LEU A 150 16.26 -4.18 18.50
N ILE A 151 16.68 -5.00 17.54
CA ILE A 151 18.05 -5.53 17.49
C ILE A 151 19.01 -4.68 16.64
N ALA A 152 18.49 -3.98 15.63
CA ALA A 152 19.26 -3.08 14.76
C ALA A 152 18.39 -2.00 14.14
N GLN A 153 19.04 -0.89 13.74
CA GLN A 153 18.43 0.14 12.90
C GLN A 153 19.49 0.82 12.04
N GLY A 154 19.14 1.17 10.81
CA GLY A 154 20.10 1.83 9.90
C GLY A 154 19.56 1.92 8.47
N THR A 155 20.45 2.30 7.58
CA THR A 155 20.26 2.20 6.12
C THR A 155 20.32 0.73 5.68
N PRO A 156 19.80 0.37 4.48
CA PRO A 156 19.92 -0.99 3.94
C PRO A 156 21.36 -1.52 3.98
N ALA A 157 22.35 -0.70 3.60
CA ALA A 157 23.75 -1.10 3.60
C ALA A 157 24.31 -1.39 5.01
N GLU A 158 23.89 -0.64 6.03
CA GLU A 158 24.28 -0.87 7.42
C GLU A 158 23.62 -2.15 7.98
N ILE A 159 22.36 -2.39 7.63
CA ILE A 159 21.62 -3.58 8.09
C ILE A 159 22.16 -4.86 7.45
N GLN A 160 22.46 -4.84 6.14
CA GLN A 160 22.99 -5.98 5.41
C GLN A 160 24.33 -6.49 5.98
N ASN A 161 25.12 -5.60 6.60
CA ASN A 161 26.43 -5.93 7.18
C ASN A 161 26.40 -6.07 8.72
N ASN A 162 25.22 -6.08 9.32
CA ASN A 162 25.09 -6.19 10.77
C ASN A 162 25.07 -7.64 11.22
N GLU A 163 26.09 -8.09 11.96
CA GLU A 163 26.23 -9.46 12.44
C GLU A 163 25.00 -9.97 13.20
N ARG A 164 24.40 -9.17 14.06
CA ARG A 164 23.19 -9.56 14.81
C ARG A 164 21.99 -9.82 13.91
N VAL A 165 21.88 -9.09 12.79
CA VAL A 165 20.80 -9.29 11.80
C VAL A 165 21.12 -10.54 10.97
N ILE A 166 22.37 -10.75 10.59
CA ILE A 166 22.81 -11.95 9.86
C ILE A 166 22.52 -13.19 10.70
N ASP A 167 22.88 -13.20 11.99
CA ASP A 167 22.61 -14.32 12.88
C ASP A 167 21.11 -14.58 13.08
N ALA A 168 20.31 -13.54 13.21
CA ALA A 168 18.88 -13.66 13.47
C ALA A 168 18.04 -14.07 12.23
N TYR A 169 18.45 -13.68 11.02
CA TYR A 169 17.65 -13.86 9.79
C TYR A 169 18.33 -14.65 8.69
N LEU A 170 19.66 -14.70 8.65
CA LEU A 170 20.44 -15.38 7.60
C LEU A 170 21.21 -16.60 8.14
N GLY A 171 21.57 -16.62 9.44
CA GLY A 171 22.27 -17.74 10.08
C GLY A 171 21.41 -18.99 10.26
N VAL A 172 20.08 -18.86 10.21
CA VAL A 172 19.15 -20.00 10.36
C VAL A 172 19.01 -20.83 9.08
N ALA A 173 19.48 -20.33 7.94
CA ALA A 173 19.39 -21.03 6.66
C ALA A 173 20.44 -22.14 6.50
N GLU A 174 21.56 -22.11 7.24
CA GLU A 174 22.60 -23.14 7.16
C GLU A 174 22.32 -24.38 8.06
N ASP A 175 21.50 -24.24 9.10
CA ASP A 175 21.19 -25.36 10.02
C ASP A 175 19.96 -26.20 9.60
N ALA A 176 19.34 -25.91 8.46
CA ALA A 176 18.14 -26.62 7.99
C ALA A 176 18.43 -27.71 6.93
N GLU A 177 19.69 -27.98 6.62
CA GLU A 177 20.12 -29.03 5.64
C GLU A 177 20.89 -30.23 6.28
N ASP A 178 20.82 -30.44 7.61
CA ASP A 178 21.32 -31.65 8.24
C ASP A 178 20.21 -32.60 8.72
#